data_da1befe7acfaf21b2f3cb4eca8096a62
#
_entry.id   da1befe7acfaf21b2f3cb4eca8096a62
#
_cell.length_a   1.000
_cell.length_b   1.000
_cell.length_c   1.000
_cell.angle_alpha   90.00
_cell.angle_beta   90.00
_cell.angle_gamma   90.00
#
_symmetry.space_group_name_H-M   'P 1'
#
loop_
_entity.id
_entity.type
_entity.pdbx_description
1 polymer ?
#
loop_
_entity_poly.entity_id
_entity_poly.type
_entity_poly.pdbx_seq_one_letter_code
_entity_poly.pdbx_strand_id
1 'polypeptide(L)'
;FGEASVIYTTLINIANVFVVYIIGVYFYSRGSFSIRDSLFNIVKIPIIPASVVAILMNIYEIPLNSQLKEFFKMGAYTGIVLQLFLLGTFLQGIRIRELHPKLFIGTISQKFIIVPSATAIILSFTDLPPFVQGVILMEMMVPLAVANINLASLYNCRPKDVTSLILLSTLLFMPLLFALSHIINRYYL
;
A
#
# COMPACT_ATOMS: atom_id res chain seq x y z
N PHE A 1 4.69 17.59 -6.74
CA PHE A 1 4.07 17.99 -5.46
C PHE A 1 5.09 18.51 -4.41
N GLY A 2 6.38 18.18 -4.51
CA GLY A 2 7.42 18.64 -3.61
C GLY A 2 7.27 18.17 -2.15
N GLU A 3 8.01 18.80 -1.23
CA GLU A 3 8.03 18.42 0.20
C GLU A 3 6.67 18.59 0.90
N ALA A 4 5.85 19.53 0.44
CA ALA A 4 4.53 19.77 1.03
C ALA A 4 3.59 18.55 0.94
N SER A 5 3.78 17.66 -0.06
CA SER A 5 2.97 16.45 -0.21
C SER A 5 3.31 15.36 0.82
N VAL A 6 4.51 15.39 1.43
CA VAL A 6 4.99 14.34 2.33
C VAL A 6 4.08 14.16 3.55
N ILE A 7 3.53 15.25 4.08
CA ILE A 7 2.59 15.19 5.21
C ILE A 7 1.34 14.40 4.82
N TYR A 8 0.75 14.72 3.67
CA TYR A 8 -0.49 14.08 3.20
C TYR A 8 -0.27 12.61 2.84
N THR A 9 0.82 12.30 2.12
CA THR A 9 1.15 10.90 1.79
C THR A 9 1.44 10.09 3.05
N THR A 10 2.07 10.68 4.06
CA THR A 10 2.29 10.02 5.35
C THR A 10 0.97 9.69 6.06
N LEU A 11 0.03 10.64 6.13
CA LEU A 11 -1.29 10.40 6.70
C LEU A 11 -2.07 9.31 5.97
N ILE A 12 -2.05 9.34 4.62
CA ILE A 12 -2.68 8.31 3.79
C ILE A 12 -2.05 6.95 4.05
N ASN A 13 -0.71 6.88 4.14
CA ASN A 13 -0.01 5.63 4.43
C ASN A 13 -0.32 5.07 5.82
N ILE A 14 -0.47 5.92 6.85
CA ILE A 14 -0.92 5.49 8.17
C ILE A 14 -2.31 4.86 8.07
N ALA A 15 -3.25 5.52 7.39
CA ALA A 15 -4.59 4.97 7.17
C ALA A 15 -4.55 3.64 6.40
N ASN A 16 -3.71 3.54 5.36
CA ASN A 16 -3.50 2.32 4.59
C ASN A 16 -2.96 1.16 5.45
N VAL A 17 -2.06 1.41 6.40
CA VAL A 17 -1.58 0.38 7.33
C VAL A 17 -2.76 -0.25 8.06
N PHE A 18 -3.68 0.53 8.62
CA PHE A 18 -4.84 -0.02 9.31
C PHE A 18 -5.78 -0.77 8.36
N VAL A 19 -6.08 -0.23 7.19
CA VAL A 19 -6.94 -0.88 6.20
C VAL A 19 -6.33 -2.20 5.74
N VAL A 20 -5.06 -2.22 5.36
CA VAL A 20 -4.39 -3.41 4.84
C VAL A 20 -4.22 -4.47 5.93
N TYR A 21 -3.81 -4.09 7.12
CA TYR A 21 -3.53 -5.06 8.19
C TYR A 21 -4.75 -5.44 9.04
N ILE A 22 -5.85 -4.71 8.96
CA ILE A 22 -7.12 -5.13 9.57
C ILE A 22 -7.99 -5.84 8.53
N ILE A 23 -8.37 -5.14 7.46
CA ILE A 23 -9.29 -5.68 6.45
C ILE A 23 -8.58 -6.68 5.55
N GLY A 24 -7.38 -6.35 5.05
CA GLY A 24 -6.61 -7.22 4.19
C GLY A 24 -6.24 -8.54 4.87
N VAL A 25 -5.71 -8.49 6.09
CA VAL A 25 -5.38 -9.70 6.86
C VAL A 25 -6.61 -10.56 7.13
N TYR A 26 -7.74 -9.95 7.45
CA TYR A 26 -9.00 -10.66 7.61
C TYR A 26 -9.33 -11.47 6.34
N PHE A 27 -9.28 -10.87 5.15
CA PHE A 27 -9.57 -11.55 3.92
C PHE A 27 -8.52 -12.61 3.54
N TYR A 28 -7.23 -12.32 3.71
CA TYR A 28 -6.16 -13.28 3.45
C TYR A 28 -6.28 -14.52 4.34
N SER A 29 -6.58 -14.32 5.61
CA SER A 29 -6.66 -15.42 6.58
C SER A 29 -7.94 -16.25 6.45
N ARG A 30 -9.04 -15.67 5.95
CA ARG A 30 -10.33 -16.36 5.77
C ARG A 30 -10.28 -17.58 4.83
N GLY A 31 -9.31 -17.60 3.91
CA GLY A 31 -9.10 -18.76 3.05
C GLY A 31 -8.73 -20.06 3.80
N SER A 32 -8.12 -19.95 5.00
CA SER A 32 -7.56 -21.07 5.76
C SER A 32 -7.99 -21.10 7.23
N PHE A 33 -8.64 -20.05 7.75
CA PHE A 33 -8.96 -19.90 9.17
C PHE A 33 -10.43 -19.56 9.42
N SER A 34 -10.91 -19.85 10.65
CA SER A 34 -12.23 -19.40 11.10
C SER A 34 -12.30 -17.87 11.23
N ILE A 35 -13.50 -17.29 11.36
CA ILE A 35 -13.68 -15.85 11.57
C ILE A 35 -12.93 -15.39 12.83
N ARG A 36 -13.06 -16.15 13.92
CA ARG A 36 -12.42 -15.85 15.20
C ARG A 36 -10.90 -15.85 15.08
N ASP A 37 -10.34 -16.89 14.45
CA ASP A 37 -8.90 -16.99 14.25
C ASP A 37 -8.37 -15.90 13.32
N SER A 38 -9.15 -15.56 12.28
CA SER A 38 -8.80 -14.47 11.36
C SER A 38 -8.73 -13.11 12.08
N LEU A 39 -9.67 -12.82 12.97
CA LEU A 39 -9.63 -11.62 13.81
C LEU A 39 -8.44 -11.63 14.79
N PHE A 40 -8.16 -12.79 15.39
CA PHE A 40 -7.01 -12.93 16.29
C PHE A 40 -5.66 -12.79 15.56
N ASN A 41 -5.59 -13.19 14.30
CA ASN A 41 -4.41 -13.02 13.45
C ASN A 41 -4.06 -11.56 13.19
N ILE A 42 -5.05 -10.66 13.17
CA ILE A 42 -4.82 -9.22 13.04
C ILE A 42 -3.94 -8.70 14.19
N VAL A 43 -4.29 -9.07 15.42
CA VAL A 43 -3.57 -8.61 16.62
C VAL A 43 -2.17 -9.21 16.74
N LYS A 44 -1.95 -10.41 16.17
CA LYS A 44 -0.63 -11.06 16.16
C LYS A 44 0.37 -10.36 15.25
N ILE A 45 -0.07 -9.57 14.30
CA ILE A 45 0.86 -8.85 13.40
C ILE A 45 1.40 -7.62 14.14
N PRO A 46 2.72 -7.55 14.37
CA PRO A 46 3.32 -6.55 15.26
C PRO A 46 3.17 -5.11 14.77
N ILE A 47 2.83 -4.90 13.50
CA ILE A 47 2.65 -3.55 12.94
C ILE A 47 1.44 -2.84 13.54
N ILE A 48 0.35 -3.56 13.88
CA ILE A 48 -0.85 -2.96 14.48
C ILE A 48 -0.56 -2.40 15.87
N PRO A 49 -0.07 -3.19 16.86
CA PRO A 49 0.24 -2.64 18.17
C PRO A 49 1.36 -1.59 18.09
N ALA A 50 2.35 -1.73 17.22
CA ALA A 50 3.39 -0.73 17.03
C ALA A 50 2.82 0.60 16.51
N SER A 51 1.89 0.55 15.54
CA SER A 51 1.23 1.76 15.02
C SER A 51 0.37 2.45 16.09
N VAL A 52 -0.35 1.69 16.92
CA VAL A 52 -1.13 2.24 18.03
C VAL A 52 -0.21 2.94 19.02
N VAL A 53 0.90 2.31 19.41
CA VAL A 53 1.88 2.95 20.31
C VAL A 53 2.44 4.23 19.70
N ALA A 54 2.82 4.21 18.41
CA ALA A 54 3.36 5.39 17.73
C ALA A 54 2.35 6.56 17.68
N ILE A 55 1.07 6.25 17.42
CA ILE A 55 0.00 7.25 17.42
C ILE A 55 -0.21 7.83 18.83
N LEU A 56 -0.25 6.98 19.86
CA LEU A 56 -0.38 7.45 21.25
C LEU A 56 0.80 8.34 21.65
N MET A 57 2.03 7.94 21.30
CA MET A 57 3.22 8.78 21.55
C MET A 57 3.12 10.14 20.85
N ASN A 58 2.57 10.18 19.65
CA ASN A 58 2.36 11.43 18.91
C ASN A 58 1.27 12.30 19.57
N ILE A 59 0.13 11.70 19.97
CA ILE A 59 -0.98 12.43 20.65
C ILE A 59 -0.54 13.02 21.99
N TYR A 60 0.26 12.27 22.75
CA TYR A 60 0.78 12.72 24.05
C TYR A 60 2.08 13.53 23.93
N GLU A 61 2.48 13.87 22.69
CA GLU A 61 3.69 14.67 22.41
C GLU A 61 4.96 14.11 23.10
N ILE A 62 5.06 12.77 23.22
CA ILE A 62 6.19 12.12 23.89
C ILE A 62 7.43 12.29 23.00
N PRO A 63 8.47 13.05 23.44
CA PRO A 63 9.63 13.34 22.62
C PRO A 63 10.49 12.08 22.48
N LEU A 64 10.84 11.74 21.24
CA LEU A 64 11.89 10.76 20.96
C LEU A 64 13.25 11.47 20.93
N ASN A 65 14.24 10.93 21.63
CA ASN A 65 15.60 11.43 21.51
C ASN A 65 16.17 11.17 20.10
N SER A 66 17.21 11.92 19.72
CA SER A 66 17.81 11.85 18.38
C SER A 66 18.34 10.46 18.04
N GLN A 67 18.93 9.77 18.99
CA GLN A 67 19.51 8.44 18.81
C GLN A 67 18.41 7.40 18.48
N LEU A 68 17.28 7.47 19.20
CA LEU A 68 16.16 6.56 18.96
C LEU A 68 15.47 6.84 17.62
N LYS A 69 15.39 8.13 17.22
CA LYS A 69 14.89 8.50 15.87
C LYS A 69 15.78 7.90 14.78
N GLU A 70 17.09 8.02 14.89
CA GLU A 70 18.04 7.44 13.92
C GLU A 70 17.96 5.91 13.91
N PHE A 71 17.83 5.26 15.07
CA PHE A 71 17.62 3.82 15.15
C PHE A 71 16.39 3.37 14.38
N PHE A 72 15.23 4.00 14.58
CA PHE A 72 14.00 3.67 13.85
C PHE A 72 14.11 3.97 12.35
N LYS A 73 14.80 5.05 11.98
CA LYS A 73 15.06 5.42 10.60
C LYS A 73 15.93 4.38 9.88
N MET A 74 17.00 3.90 10.51
CA MET A 74 17.83 2.83 9.99
C MET A 74 17.04 1.52 9.85
N GLY A 75 16.21 1.19 10.83
CA GLY A 75 15.31 0.04 10.77
C GLY A 75 14.32 0.12 9.61
N ALA A 76 13.73 1.30 9.37
CA ALA A 76 12.81 1.53 8.26
C ALA A 76 13.49 1.33 6.89
N TYR A 77 14.67 1.90 6.67
CA TYR A 77 15.43 1.70 5.43
C TYR A 77 15.83 0.24 5.24
N THR A 78 16.28 -0.43 6.30
CA THR A 78 16.60 -1.87 6.26
C THR A 78 15.37 -2.69 5.85
N GLY A 79 14.20 -2.37 6.42
CA GLY A 79 12.94 -3.02 6.07
C GLY A 79 12.59 -2.86 4.60
N ILE A 80 12.77 -1.67 4.02
CA ILE A 80 12.55 -1.42 2.58
C ILE A 80 13.48 -2.29 1.73
N VAL A 81 14.78 -2.32 2.05
CA VAL A 81 15.76 -3.13 1.31
C VAL A 81 15.41 -4.62 1.39
N LEU A 82 15.11 -5.13 2.58
CA LEU A 82 14.70 -6.53 2.76
C LEU A 82 13.43 -6.87 1.98
N GLN A 83 12.47 -5.96 1.94
CA GLN A 83 11.22 -6.15 1.19
C GLN A 83 11.47 -6.21 -0.33
N LEU A 84 12.35 -5.37 -0.86
CA LEU A 84 12.76 -5.44 -2.28
C LEU A 84 13.55 -6.70 -2.58
N PHE A 85 14.42 -7.13 -1.67
CA PHE A 85 15.14 -8.40 -1.80
C PHE A 85 14.18 -9.59 -1.83
N LEU A 86 13.20 -9.60 -0.93
CA LEU A 86 12.15 -10.62 -0.90
C LEU A 86 11.35 -10.64 -2.21
N LEU A 87 10.97 -9.47 -2.74
CA LEU A 87 10.35 -9.38 -4.06
C LEU A 87 11.21 -10.07 -5.11
N GLY A 88 12.52 -9.79 -5.13
CA GLY A 88 13.48 -10.42 -6.04
C GLY A 88 13.48 -11.95 -5.96
N THR A 89 13.41 -12.51 -4.75
CA THR A 89 13.37 -13.98 -4.58
C THR A 89 12.08 -14.59 -5.13
N PHE A 90 10.95 -13.91 -4.99
CA PHE A 90 9.68 -14.36 -5.55
C PHE A 90 9.59 -14.18 -7.07
N LEU A 91 10.39 -13.28 -7.66
CA LEU A 91 10.48 -13.15 -9.12
C LEU A 91 11.10 -14.38 -9.78
N GLN A 92 11.94 -15.12 -9.07
CA GLN A 92 12.50 -16.35 -9.56
C GLN A 92 11.40 -17.41 -9.76
N GLY A 93 11.23 -17.88 -10.99
CA GLY A 93 10.22 -18.88 -11.34
C GLY A 93 8.81 -18.34 -11.58
N ILE A 94 8.64 -17.01 -11.69
CA ILE A 94 7.37 -16.43 -12.17
C ILE A 94 7.17 -16.84 -13.63
N ARG A 95 5.95 -17.30 -13.91
CA ARG A 95 5.46 -17.55 -15.26
C ARG A 95 4.21 -16.70 -15.48
N ILE A 96 4.42 -15.50 -16.05
CA ILE A 96 3.32 -14.57 -16.33
C ILE A 96 2.22 -15.24 -17.17
N ARG A 97 2.58 -16.21 -18.04
CA ARG A 97 1.62 -16.97 -18.85
C ARG A 97 0.68 -17.87 -18.03
N GLU A 98 1.05 -18.22 -16.79
CA GLU A 98 0.23 -19.04 -15.90
C GLU A 98 -0.75 -18.20 -15.07
N LEU A 99 -0.61 -16.86 -15.09
CA LEU A 99 -1.53 -15.96 -14.41
C LEU A 99 -2.90 -16.02 -15.05
N HIS A 100 -3.92 -16.26 -14.24
CA HIS A 100 -5.29 -16.37 -14.74
C HIS A 100 -5.76 -15.01 -15.31
N PRO A 101 -6.19 -14.94 -16.60
CA PRO A 101 -6.53 -13.67 -17.24
C PRO A 101 -7.60 -12.85 -16.51
N LYS A 102 -8.61 -13.52 -15.94
CA LYS A 102 -9.67 -12.84 -15.16
C LYS A 102 -9.12 -12.17 -13.91
N LEU A 103 -8.15 -12.81 -13.22
CA LEU A 103 -7.49 -12.23 -12.05
C LEU A 103 -6.67 -10.99 -12.44
N PHE A 104 -5.91 -11.08 -13.53
CA PHE A 104 -5.13 -9.96 -14.04
C PHE A 104 -6.02 -8.79 -14.44
N ILE A 105 -6.99 -9.01 -15.34
CA ILE A 105 -7.88 -7.96 -15.83
C ILE A 105 -8.66 -7.34 -14.67
N GLY A 106 -9.22 -8.17 -13.77
CA GLY A 106 -9.97 -7.68 -12.62
C GLY A 106 -9.14 -6.79 -11.70
N THR A 107 -7.93 -7.25 -11.35
CA THR A 107 -7.04 -6.49 -10.44
C THR A 107 -6.54 -5.19 -11.09
N ILE A 108 -6.13 -5.23 -12.35
CA ILE A 108 -5.64 -4.05 -13.07
C ILE A 108 -6.76 -3.02 -13.30
N SER A 109 -7.94 -3.47 -13.72
CA SER A 109 -9.10 -2.60 -13.88
C SER A 109 -9.53 -1.98 -12.54
N GLN A 110 -9.57 -2.77 -11.47
CA GLN A 110 -9.88 -2.25 -10.15
C GLN A 110 -8.86 -1.19 -9.73
N LYS A 111 -7.56 -1.46 -9.89
CA LYS A 111 -6.51 -0.58 -9.37
C LYS A 111 -6.34 0.71 -10.19
N PHE A 112 -6.42 0.64 -11.51
CA PHE A 112 -6.12 1.78 -12.38
C PHE A 112 -7.34 2.46 -12.99
N ILE A 113 -8.54 1.87 -12.87
CA ILE A 113 -9.77 2.46 -13.41
C ILE A 113 -10.77 2.68 -12.28
N ILE A 114 -11.22 1.61 -11.60
CA ILE A 114 -12.34 1.69 -10.65
C ILE A 114 -11.97 2.55 -9.44
N VAL A 115 -10.84 2.24 -8.78
CA VAL A 115 -10.42 2.95 -7.57
C VAL A 115 -10.14 4.43 -7.86
N PRO A 116 -9.34 4.83 -8.86
CA PRO A 116 -9.12 6.23 -9.16
C PRO A 116 -10.39 6.98 -9.57
N SER A 117 -11.28 6.34 -10.37
CA SER A 117 -12.56 6.97 -10.76
C SER A 117 -13.47 7.18 -9.56
N ALA A 118 -13.60 6.18 -8.69
CA ALA A 118 -14.36 6.31 -7.46
C ALA A 118 -13.78 7.40 -6.55
N THR A 119 -12.45 7.44 -6.43
CA THR A 119 -11.75 8.50 -5.66
C THR A 119 -12.02 9.88 -6.24
N ALA A 120 -11.91 10.06 -7.56
CA ALA A 120 -12.19 11.34 -8.21
C ALA A 120 -13.65 11.78 -7.97
N ILE A 121 -14.60 10.86 -8.07
CA ILE A 121 -16.02 11.13 -7.78
C ILE A 121 -16.19 11.56 -6.32
N ILE A 122 -15.61 10.83 -5.36
CA ILE A 122 -15.70 11.17 -3.94
C ILE A 122 -15.09 12.56 -3.67
N LEU A 123 -13.91 12.82 -4.24
CA LEU A 123 -13.22 14.08 -4.06
C LEU A 123 -14.01 15.27 -4.62
N SER A 124 -14.81 15.08 -5.68
CA SER A 124 -15.66 16.13 -6.24
C SER A 124 -16.78 16.61 -5.30
N PHE A 125 -17.09 15.85 -4.26
CA PHE A 125 -18.02 16.21 -3.19
C PHE A 125 -17.34 16.77 -1.94
N THR A 126 -16.03 16.99 -1.98
CA THR A 126 -15.26 17.52 -0.85
C THR A 126 -14.74 18.92 -1.14
N ASP A 127 -14.64 19.76 -0.11
CA ASP A 127 -14.05 21.10 -0.17
C ASP A 127 -12.52 21.07 0.08
N LEU A 128 -11.86 19.96 -0.22
CA LEU A 128 -10.41 19.85 -0.05
C LEU A 128 -9.68 20.72 -1.09
N PRO A 129 -8.56 21.34 -0.72
CA PRO A 129 -7.72 22.07 -1.67
C PRO A 129 -7.33 21.20 -2.88
N PRO A 130 -7.31 21.73 -4.11
CA PRO A 130 -6.94 20.96 -5.31
C PRO A 130 -5.62 20.20 -5.17
N PHE A 131 -4.61 20.81 -4.56
CA PHE A 131 -3.34 20.17 -4.25
C PHE A 131 -3.51 18.85 -3.46
N VAL A 132 -4.33 18.88 -2.40
CA VAL A 132 -4.59 17.69 -1.54
C VAL A 132 -5.35 16.63 -2.32
N GLN A 133 -6.34 17.04 -3.11
CA GLN A 133 -7.09 16.13 -3.99
C GLN A 133 -6.16 15.43 -4.98
N GLY A 134 -5.23 16.18 -5.60
CA GLY A 134 -4.22 15.64 -6.51
C GLY A 134 -3.29 14.62 -5.84
N VAL A 135 -2.83 14.90 -4.61
CA VAL A 135 -2.01 13.95 -3.82
C VAL A 135 -2.78 12.67 -3.53
N ILE A 136 -4.03 12.78 -3.08
CA ILE A 136 -4.88 11.59 -2.79
C ILE A 136 -5.09 10.76 -4.07
N LEU A 137 -5.43 11.40 -5.18
CA LEU A 137 -5.67 10.71 -6.44
C LEU A 137 -4.42 9.97 -6.92
N MET A 138 -3.25 10.61 -6.83
CA MET A 138 -1.98 10.00 -7.20
C MET A 138 -1.67 8.78 -6.32
N GLU A 139 -1.87 8.89 -5.00
CA GLU A 139 -1.63 7.80 -4.05
C GLU A 139 -2.55 6.59 -4.32
N MET A 140 -3.79 6.85 -4.74
CA MET A 140 -4.70 5.76 -5.12
C MET A 140 -4.31 5.06 -6.43
N MET A 141 -3.49 5.69 -7.27
CA MET A 141 -3.03 5.13 -8.55
C MET A 141 -1.67 4.42 -8.47
N VAL A 142 -0.91 4.51 -7.35
CA VAL A 142 0.35 3.77 -7.20
C VAL A 142 0.16 2.26 -7.41
N PRO A 143 1.18 1.51 -7.87
CA PRO A 143 1.09 0.07 -8.08
C PRO A 143 0.71 -0.70 -6.81
N LEU A 144 0.44 -2.01 -6.98
CA LEU A 144 0.19 -2.89 -5.84
C LEU A 144 1.39 -2.93 -4.91
N ALA A 145 1.14 -2.83 -3.61
CA ALA A 145 2.20 -2.82 -2.60
C ALA A 145 2.91 -4.17 -2.50
N VAL A 146 4.25 -4.14 -2.45
CA VAL A 146 5.09 -5.35 -2.27
C VAL A 146 4.75 -6.10 -0.98
N ALA A 147 4.28 -5.40 0.04
CA ALA A 147 3.82 -6.01 1.30
C ALA A 147 2.74 -7.10 1.13
N ASN A 148 1.96 -7.05 0.04
CA ASN A 148 0.97 -8.09 -0.25
C ASN A 148 1.58 -9.47 -0.49
N ILE A 149 2.85 -9.55 -0.92
CA ILE A 149 3.57 -10.84 -1.06
C ILE A 149 3.74 -11.48 0.31
N ASN A 150 4.10 -10.70 1.32
CA ASN A 150 4.30 -11.19 2.68
C ASN A 150 3.00 -11.77 3.23
N LEU A 151 1.87 -11.09 3.05
CA LEU A 151 0.56 -11.57 3.47
C LEU A 151 0.15 -12.81 2.67
N ALA A 152 0.32 -12.80 1.36
CA ALA A 152 0.00 -13.95 0.51
C ALA A 152 0.84 -15.18 0.87
N SER A 153 2.13 -14.99 1.20
CA SER A 153 3.02 -16.05 1.63
C SER A 153 2.64 -16.58 3.02
N LEU A 154 2.37 -15.66 3.97
CA LEU A 154 2.00 -16.01 5.34
C LEU A 154 0.71 -16.84 5.41
N TYR A 155 -0.27 -16.51 4.57
CA TYR A 155 -1.58 -17.16 4.54
C TYR A 155 -1.73 -18.18 3.40
N ASN A 156 -0.65 -18.51 2.69
CA ASN A 156 -0.62 -19.46 1.57
C ASN A 156 -1.62 -19.12 0.45
N CYS A 157 -1.79 -17.82 0.16
CA CYS A 157 -2.72 -17.28 -0.82
C CYS A 157 -2.04 -16.99 -2.16
N ARG A 158 -1.51 -18.03 -2.83
CA ARG A 158 -0.92 -17.98 -4.18
C ARG A 158 0.10 -16.83 -4.35
N PRO A 159 1.21 -16.78 -3.56
CA PRO A 159 2.14 -15.66 -3.57
C PRO A 159 2.77 -15.38 -4.93
N LYS A 160 2.93 -16.40 -5.79
CA LYS A 160 3.44 -16.24 -7.17
C LYS A 160 2.51 -15.39 -8.04
N ASP A 161 1.20 -15.57 -7.92
CA ASP A 161 0.21 -14.77 -8.68
C ASP A 161 0.23 -13.31 -8.17
N VAL A 162 0.30 -13.11 -6.86
CA VAL A 162 0.41 -11.78 -6.25
C VAL A 162 1.69 -11.08 -6.72
N THR A 163 2.83 -11.78 -6.75
CA THR A 163 4.09 -11.22 -7.26
C THR A 163 4.00 -10.84 -8.74
N SER A 164 3.36 -11.69 -9.56
CA SER A 164 3.13 -11.39 -10.99
C SER A 164 2.28 -10.13 -11.16
N LEU A 165 1.22 -9.97 -10.36
CA LEU A 165 0.34 -8.80 -10.39
C LEU A 165 1.09 -7.52 -9.95
N ILE A 166 1.93 -7.60 -8.92
CA ILE A 166 2.76 -6.47 -8.48
C ILE A 166 3.71 -6.04 -9.60
N LEU A 167 4.43 -6.98 -10.20
CA LEU A 167 5.34 -6.69 -11.30
C LEU A 167 4.61 -6.03 -12.47
N LEU A 168 3.50 -6.62 -12.92
CA LEU A 168 2.72 -6.11 -14.05
C LEU A 168 2.10 -4.75 -13.75
N SER A 169 1.56 -4.55 -12.54
CA SER A 169 1.02 -3.24 -12.14
C SER A 169 2.11 -2.16 -12.09
N THR A 170 3.32 -2.50 -11.66
CA THR A 170 4.46 -1.57 -11.65
C THR A 170 4.90 -1.20 -13.06
N LEU A 171 4.99 -2.18 -13.97
CA LEU A 171 5.34 -1.95 -15.37
C LEU A 171 4.29 -1.09 -16.10
N LEU A 172 3.00 -1.32 -15.81
CA LEU A 172 1.90 -0.52 -16.36
C LEU A 172 1.87 0.90 -15.79
N PHE A 173 2.24 1.07 -14.52
CA PHE A 173 2.27 2.38 -13.88
C PHE A 173 3.35 3.30 -14.46
N MET A 174 4.50 2.77 -14.91
CA MET A 174 5.58 3.59 -15.46
C MET A 174 5.12 4.54 -16.58
N PRO A 175 4.48 4.09 -17.67
CA PRO A 175 3.96 4.99 -18.69
C PRO A 175 2.78 5.85 -18.20
N LEU A 176 1.94 5.32 -17.31
CA LEU A 176 0.83 6.06 -16.72
C LEU A 176 1.32 7.25 -15.88
N LEU A 177 2.45 7.13 -15.20
CA LEU A 177 3.01 8.20 -14.38
C LEU A 177 3.27 9.47 -15.21
N PHE A 178 3.77 9.34 -16.43
CA PHE A 178 4.00 10.50 -17.32
C PHE A 178 2.67 11.17 -17.72
N ALA A 179 1.65 10.39 -18.09
CA ALA A 179 0.34 10.92 -18.42
C ALA A 179 -0.31 11.59 -17.20
N LEU A 180 -0.22 10.97 -16.04
CA LEU A 180 -0.76 11.49 -14.79
C LEU A 180 -0.07 12.77 -14.34
N SER A 181 1.26 12.85 -14.44
CA SER A 181 1.99 14.06 -14.08
C SER A 181 1.53 15.26 -14.92
N HIS A 182 1.23 15.06 -16.19
CA HIS A 182 0.71 16.11 -17.07
C HIS A 182 -0.70 16.56 -16.69
N ILE A 183 -1.59 15.62 -16.37
CA ILE A 183 -2.96 15.91 -15.93
C ILE A 183 -2.95 16.63 -14.59
N ILE A 184 -2.16 16.13 -13.64
CA ILE A 184 -2.10 16.69 -12.28
C ILE A 184 -1.53 18.11 -12.31
N ASN A 185 -0.47 18.36 -13.06
CA ASN A 185 0.09 19.69 -13.21
C ASN A 185 -0.92 20.68 -13.81
N ARG A 186 -1.83 20.22 -14.65
CA ARG A 186 -2.82 21.08 -15.32
C ARG A 186 -4.02 21.41 -14.45
N TYR A 187 -4.47 20.50 -13.59
CA TYR A 187 -5.74 20.60 -12.87
C TYR A 187 -5.61 20.74 -11.35
N TYR A 188 -4.47 20.37 -10.77
CA TYR A 188 -4.30 20.28 -9.32
C TYR A 188 -3.08 21.04 -8.78
N LEU A 189 -2.21 21.56 -9.64
CA LEU A 189 -1.09 22.44 -9.33
C LEU A 189 -1.21 23.77 -10.08
#